data_9b2da95846b71527e9dacbc186c70964
#
_entry.id   9b2da95846b71527e9dacbc186c70964
#
_cell.length_a   1.000
_cell.length_b   1.000
_cell.length_c   1.000
_cell.angle_alpha   90.00
_cell.angle_beta   90.00
_cell.angle_gamma   90.00
#
_symmetry.space_group_name_H-M   'P 1'
#
loop_
_entity.id
_entity.type
_entity.pdbx_description
1 polymer ?
#
loop_
_entity_poly.entity_id
_entity_poly.type
_entity_poly.pdbx_seq_one_letter_code
_entity_poly.pdbx_strand_id
1 'polypeptide(L)'
;MTGVSPPFLETGSATLPIARLSALALAFSACGYYTTRCQRGSGESMKDNILIVSEDDAGRRLDNFLAGRLKRMRQSRVHRMIRRGEVRVNRGRAASGHRLRRGDEVRLPPHLDRRRPPALPAARARWIEQFVVHEDDSLLVLNKPAGLAAHAGGSVSFGAVELLRAARPREHFLQLAHRLDRATSGLLVLARKARALSALHQAFRENEVEKTYAALLAGSWCGGERKVDLPLDRSFRSGGERRVRVGSGQPATTRFRPHRGWDEATLVSALPLTGRTHQIRAHAAAIGHPVMGDDRYGRSTTALASRLALRRLFLHARELRLRHPESARKLQLRAPLPDELQ
;
A
#
# COMPACT_ATOMS: atom_id res chain seq x y z
N MET A 1 -3.46 24.07 57.44
CA MET A 1 -4.72 23.55 56.87
C MET A 1 -4.33 22.80 55.61
N THR A 2 -3.98 21.63 55.85
CA THR A 2 -4.42 20.32 55.35
C THR A 2 -4.42 20.20 53.84
N GLY A 3 -3.24 19.79 53.28
CA GLY A 3 -3.11 19.25 51.94
C GLY A 3 -3.35 17.73 52.01
N VAL A 4 -4.23 17.24 51.14
CA VAL A 4 -4.48 15.80 50.94
C VAL A 4 -3.88 15.40 49.61
N SER A 5 -2.82 14.59 49.64
CA SER A 5 -2.28 13.87 48.48
C SER A 5 -3.09 12.57 48.28
N PRO A 6 -3.41 12.15 47.03
CA PRO A 6 -4.00 10.84 46.79
C PRO A 6 -2.91 9.73 46.70
N PRO A 7 -3.27 8.49 46.97
CA PRO A 7 -2.33 7.39 47.24
C PRO A 7 -1.72 6.78 45.96
N PHE A 8 -0.47 6.38 46.10
CA PHE A 8 0.25 5.45 45.22
C PHE A 8 -0.48 4.11 45.12
N LEU A 9 -0.73 3.63 43.89
CA LEU A 9 -1.11 2.27 43.64
C LEU A 9 0.13 1.46 43.26
N GLU A 10 0.30 0.38 44.01
CA GLU A 10 1.40 -0.56 43.95
C GLU A 10 1.46 -1.33 42.62
N THR A 11 2.68 -1.59 42.19
CA THR A 11 3.05 -2.43 41.04
C THR A 11 2.79 -3.89 41.35
N GLY A 12 1.72 -4.44 40.78
CA GLY A 12 1.51 -5.89 40.68
C GLY A 12 2.18 -6.42 39.42
N SER A 13 3.32 -7.09 39.58
CA SER A 13 3.97 -7.90 38.55
C SER A 13 3.11 -9.12 38.22
N ALA A 14 2.44 -9.11 37.09
CA ALA A 14 1.81 -10.31 36.53
C ALA A 14 2.50 -10.68 35.23
N THR A 15 3.44 -11.60 35.34
CA THR A 15 4.07 -12.30 34.21
C THR A 15 3.02 -13.21 33.55
N LEU A 16 2.57 -12.86 32.36
CA LEU A 16 1.75 -13.75 31.53
C LEU A 16 2.63 -14.44 30.46
N PRO A 17 2.42 -15.70 30.13
CA PRO A 17 3.34 -16.51 29.34
C PRO A 17 3.29 -16.14 27.85
N ILE A 18 4.43 -15.83 27.29
CA ILE A 18 4.70 -15.60 25.85
C ILE A 18 4.69 -16.97 25.13
N ALA A 19 3.54 -17.48 24.81
CA ALA A 19 3.46 -18.79 24.14
C ALA A 19 2.31 -18.95 23.13
N ARG A 20 1.87 -17.90 22.42
CA ARG A 20 0.83 -18.12 21.37
C ARG A 20 0.93 -17.24 20.11
N LEU A 21 1.99 -16.47 19.89
CA LEU A 21 2.11 -15.61 18.70
C LEU A 21 3.10 -16.10 17.63
N SER A 22 3.82 -17.21 17.88
CA SER A 22 4.79 -17.75 16.90
C SER A 22 4.16 -18.58 15.77
N ALA A 23 2.90 -18.96 15.85
CA ALA A 23 2.28 -19.82 14.84
C ALA A 23 1.81 -19.09 13.56
N LEU A 24 1.58 -17.76 13.59
CA LEU A 24 1.12 -17.01 12.41
C LEU A 24 2.26 -16.52 11.50
N ALA A 25 3.46 -16.38 12.02
CA ALA A 25 4.63 -15.96 11.22
C ALA A 25 5.22 -17.11 10.38
N LEU A 26 5.00 -18.37 10.76
CA LEU A 26 5.53 -19.56 10.07
C LEU A 26 4.70 -20.03 8.88
N ALA A 27 3.47 -19.54 8.71
CA ALA A 27 2.62 -19.90 7.58
C ALA A 27 3.05 -19.26 6.23
N PHE A 28 4.02 -18.37 6.22
CA PHE A 28 4.49 -17.69 5.01
C PHE A 28 5.71 -18.33 4.35
N SER A 29 6.38 -19.30 5.01
CA SER A 29 7.65 -19.87 4.51
C SER A 29 7.54 -21.22 3.81
N ALA A 30 6.37 -21.87 3.82
CA ALA A 30 6.20 -23.21 3.25
C ALA A 30 5.25 -23.21 2.05
N CYS A 31 5.62 -22.55 0.94
CA CYS A 31 5.03 -22.85 -0.35
C CYS A 31 6.07 -23.56 -1.21
N GLY A 32 6.20 -24.87 -0.98
CA GLY A 32 7.00 -25.79 -1.77
C GLY A 32 6.55 -25.78 -3.23
N TYR A 33 7.54 -25.78 -4.11
CA TYR A 33 7.37 -25.97 -5.55
C TYR A 33 6.81 -27.37 -5.83
N TYR A 34 5.55 -27.45 -6.22
CA TYR A 34 5.03 -28.63 -6.89
C TYR A 34 5.20 -28.46 -8.39
N THR A 35 6.19 -29.15 -8.94
CA THR A 35 6.30 -29.43 -10.37
C THR A 35 5.30 -30.51 -10.75
N THR A 36 4.13 -30.12 -11.22
CA THR A 36 3.22 -31.07 -11.86
C THR A 36 3.44 -31.00 -13.37
N ARG A 37 3.96 -32.09 -13.88
CA ARG A 37 4.15 -32.40 -15.32
C ARG A 37 2.78 -32.37 -15.99
N CYS A 38 2.53 -31.36 -16.81
CA CYS A 38 1.29 -31.24 -17.57
C CYS A 38 1.40 -32.00 -18.90
N GLN A 39 0.54 -32.99 -19.06
CA GLN A 39 0.33 -33.70 -20.35
C GLN A 39 -0.16 -32.72 -21.41
N ARG A 40 0.37 -32.86 -22.61
CA ARG A 40 -0.06 -32.14 -23.80
C ARG A 40 -1.45 -32.61 -24.22
N GLY A 41 -2.46 -31.78 -24.05
CA GLY A 41 -3.74 -31.88 -24.70
C GLY A 41 -3.74 -31.05 -25.99
N SER A 42 -3.99 -31.69 -27.09
CA SER A 42 -4.12 -31.14 -28.43
C SER A 42 -5.40 -30.32 -28.60
N GLY A 43 -5.29 -29.16 -29.27
CA GLY A 43 -6.37 -28.57 -30.04
C GLY A 43 -7.29 -27.62 -29.33
N GLU A 44 -6.88 -26.35 -29.11
CA GLU A 44 -7.80 -25.25 -28.86
C GLU A 44 -7.56 -24.07 -29.80
N SER A 45 -8.66 -23.65 -30.35
CA SER A 45 -8.99 -22.70 -31.40
C SER A 45 -8.25 -21.35 -31.36
N MET A 46 -7.89 -20.87 -32.55
CA MET A 46 -7.26 -19.56 -32.88
C MET A 46 -8.00 -18.29 -32.42
N LYS A 47 -9.07 -18.38 -31.60
CA LYS A 47 -9.87 -17.25 -31.13
C LYS A 47 -9.40 -16.63 -29.80
N ASP A 48 -8.49 -17.26 -29.06
CA ASP A 48 -8.17 -16.86 -27.67
C ASP A 48 -7.19 -15.68 -27.51
N ASN A 49 -6.64 -15.14 -28.61
CA ASN A 49 -5.66 -14.06 -28.58
C ASN A 49 -6.20 -12.68 -28.92
N ILE A 50 -7.53 -12.51 -28.97
CA ILE A 50 -8.20 -11.24 -29.25
C ILE A 50 -8.91 -10.76 -27.97
N LEU A 51 -8.70 -9.50 -27.61
CA LEU A 51 -9.42 -8.80 -26.57
C LEU A 51 -10.36 -7.80 -27.22
N ILE A 52 -11.65 -7.88 -26.91
CA ILE A 52 -12.65 -6.88 -27.33
C ILE A 52 -12.70 -5.77 -26.27
N VAL A 53 -12.62 -4.53 -26.73
CA VAL A 53 -12.70 -3.34 -25.85
C VAL A 53 -14.15 -3.12 -25.43
N SER A 54 -14.40 -3.15 -24.13
CA SER A 54 -15.72 -2.88 -23.56
C SER A 54 -16.00 -1.36 -23.47
N GLU A 55 -17.23 -1.00 -23.09
CA GLU A 55 -17.60 0.39 -22.80
C GLU A 55 -16.70 1.00 -21.71
N ASP A 56 -16.44 0.25 -20.63
CA ASP A 56 -15.62 0.70 -19.49
C ASP A 56 -14.14 0.92 -19.86
N ASP A 57 -13.69 0.32 -20.95
CA ASP A 57 -12.31 0.43 -21.44
C ASP A 57 -12.17 1.45 -22.58
N ALA A 58 -13.30 2.00 -23.08
CA ALA A 58 -13.31 3.01 -24.14
C ALA A 58 -12.58 4.29 -23.69
N GLY A 59 -11.81 4.90 -24.59
CA GLY A 59 -10.99 6.09 -24.32
C GLY A 59 -9.65 5.80 -23.60
N ARG A 60 -9.45 4.58 -23.09
CA ARG A 60 -8.17 4.20 -22.45
C ARG A 60 -7.05 4.09 -23.47
N ARG A 61 -5.84 4.40 -23.04
CA ARG A 61 -4.66 4.20 -23.87
C ARG A 61 -4.36 2.70 -23.96
N LEU A 62 -3.86 2.25 -25.12
CA LEU A 62 -3.51 0.87 -25.41
C LEU A 62 -2.52 0.27 -24.39
N ASP A 63 -1.48 1.03 -24.00
CA ASP A 63 -0.50 0.59 -22.99
C ASP A 63 -1.15 0.34 -21.63
N ASN A 64 -2.04 1.22 -21.18
CA ASN A 64 -2.76 1.10 -19.91
C ASN A 64 -3.81 -0.04 -19.94
N PHE A 65 -4.51 -0.20 -21.07
CA PHE A 65 -5.44 -1.29 -21.28
C PHE A 65 -4.73 -2.64 -21.17
N LEU A 66 -3.61 -2.80 -21.86
CA LEU A 66 -2.81 -4.02 -21.83
C LEU A 66 -2.18 -4.27 -20.46
N ALA A 67 -1.67 -3.24 -19.79
CA ALA A 67 -1.14 -3.37 -18.44
C ALA A 67 -2.19 -3.88 -17.45
N GLY A 68 -3.45 -3.47 -17.60
CA GLY A 68 -4.59 -3.96 -16.82
C GLY A 68 -4.95 -5.41 -17.12
N ARG A 69 -4.83 -5.85 -18.36
CA ARG A 69 -5.19 -7.23 -18.83
C ARG A 69 -4.02 -8.21 -18.66
N LEU A 70 -2.78 -7.73 -18.80
CA LEU A 70 -1.53 -8.51 -18.70
C LEU A 70 -0.80 -8.23 -17.38
N LYS A 71 -1.48 -8.35 -16.26
CA LYS A 71 -1.03 -7.94 -14.90
C LYS A 71 0.34 -8.50 -14.47
N ARG A 72 0.82 -9.59 -15.07
CA ARG A 72 2.14 -10.20 -14.79
C ARG A 72 3.26 -9.66 -15.68
N MET A 73 2.92 -8.86 -16.68
CA MET A 73 3.90 -8.38 -17.63
C MET A 73 4.47 -7.02 -17.22
N ARG A 74 5.78 -6.88 -17.19
CA ARG A 74 6.43 -5.58 -16.96
C ARG A 74 5.99 -4.60 -18.05
N GLN A 75 5.66 -3.39 -17.67
CA GLN A 75 5.23 -2.34 -18.60
C GLN A 75 6.23 -2.14 -19.75
N SER A 76 7.54 -2.27 -19.49
CA SER A 76 8.59 -2.22 -20.51
C SER A 76 8.44 -3.34 -21.57
N ARG A 77 7.95 -4.53 -21.20
CA ARG A 77 7.65 -5.62 -22.14
C ARG A 77 6.41 -5.31 -22.96
N VAL A 78 5.35 -4.75 -22.33
CA VAL A 78 4.15 -4.29 -23.04
C VAL A 78 4.53 -3.25 -24.11
N HIS A 79 5.28 -2.22 -23.75
CA HIS A 79 5.77 -1.22 -24.70
C HIS A 79 6.63 -1.80 -25.82
N ARG A 80 7.48 -2.79 -25.50
CA ARG A 80 8.29 -3.49 -26.51
C ARG A 80 7.44 -4.25 -27.50
N MET A 81 6.41 -4.98 -27.02
CA MET A 81 5.48 -5.74 -27.88
C MET A 81 4.70 -4.82 -28.83
N ILE A 82 4.22 -3.66 -28.31
CA ILE A 82 3.53 -2.67 -29.12
C ILE A 82 4.47 -2.12 -30.20
N ARG A 83 5.70 -1.72 -29.85
CA ARG A 83 6.69 -1.20 -30.79
C ARG A 83 7.09 -2.21 -31.87
N ARG A 84 7.19 -3.50 -31.52
CA ARG A 84 7.50 -4.58 -32.48
C ARG A 84 6.30 -4.97 -33.35
N GLY A 85 5.09 -4.40 -33.09
CA GLY A 85 3.87 -4.75 -33.79
C GLY A 85 3.35 -6.14 -33.49
N GLU A 86 3.80 -6.74 -32.38
CA GLU A 86 3.29 -8.01 -31.86
C GLU A 86 1.85 -7.85 -31.34
N VAL A 87 1.47 -6.62 -30.91
CA VAL A 87 0.11 -6.22 -30.59
C VAL A 87 -0.47 -5.44 -31.77
N ARG A 88 -1.70 -5.73 -32.13
CA ARG A 88 -2.43 -5.04 -33.19
C ARG A 88 -3.83 -4.64 -32.74
N VAL A 89 -4.27 -3.47 -33.19
CA VAL A 89 -5.65 -2.98 -32.97
C VAL A 89 -6.35 -2.99 -34.34
N ASN A 90 -7.48 -3.67 -34.43
CA ASN A 90 -8.23 -3.83 -35.69
C ASN A 90 -7.32 -4.26 -36.85
N ARG A 91 -6.44 -5.26 -36.61
CA ARG A 91 -5.44 -5.78 -37.54
C ARG A 91 -4.29 -4.82 -37.87
N GLY A 92 -4.37 -3.53 -37.49
CA GLY A 92 -3.36 -2.50 -37.72
C GLY A 92 -2.30 -2.39 -36.63
N ARG A 93 -1.16 -1.76 -36.91
CA ARG A 93 -0.20 -1.32 -35.90
C ARG A 93 -0.76 -0.10 -35.16
N ALA A 94 -0.58 -0.05 -33.84
CA ALA A 94 -0.99 1.09 -33.03
C ALA A 94 0.17 1.55 -32.15
N ALA A 95 0.23 2.85 -31.85
CA ALA A 95 1.16 3.40 -30.88
C ALA A 95 0.71 3.08 -29.44
N SER A 96 1.63 3.09 -28.45
CA SER A 96 1.30 2.84 -27.05
C SER A 96 0.27 3.81 -26.49
N GLY A 97 0.29 5.06 -26.98
CA GLY A 97 -0.69 6.09 -26.61
C GLY A 97 -2.03 6.04 -27.35
N HIS A 98 -2.23 5.09 -28.29
CA HIS A 98 -3.49 4.95 -29.04
C HIS A 98 -4.68 4.82 -28.09
N ARG A 99 -5.72 5.64 -28.28
CA ARG A 99 -6.95 5.59 -27.50
C ARG A 99 -7.91 4.61 -28.13
N LEU A 100 -8.27 3.62 -27.36
CA LEU A 100 -9.17 2.54 -27.79
C LEU A 100 -10.62 3.02 -27.84
N ARG A 101 -11.40 2.46 -28.77
CA ARG A 101 -12.84 2.68 -28.91
C ARG A 101 -13.57 1.41 -28.49
N ARG A 102 -14.82 1.54 -28.06
CA ARG A 102 -15.71 0.38 -27.85
C ARG A 102 -15.75 -0.49 -29.11
N GLY A 103 -15.62 -1.80 -28.91
CA GLY A 103 -15.64 -2.76 -30.02
C GLY A 103 -14.28 -2.98 -30.70
N ASP A 104 -13.25 -2.19 -30.40
CA ASP A 104 -11.92 -2.42 -30.95
C ASP A 104 -11.41 -3.83 -30.60
N GLU A 105 -10.86 -4.52 -31.61
CA GLU A 105 -10.22 -5.83 -31.46
C GLU A 105 -8.72 -5.65 -31.20
N VAL A 106 -8.26 -5.95 -30.00
CA VAL A 106 -6.84 -5.93 -29.64
C VAL A 106 -6.28 -7.32 -29.70
N ARG A 107 -5.54 -7.62 -30.78
CA ARG A 107 -4.88 -8.93 -30.98
C ARG A 107 -3.53 -8.95 -30.26
N LEU A 108 -3.31 -10.03 -29.50
CA LEU A 108 -2.08 -10.31 -28.77
C LEU A 108 -1.27 -11.42 -29.44
N PRO A 109 0.06 -11.50 -29.21
CA PRO A 109 0.88 -12.61 -29.67
C PRO A 109 0.40 -13.96 -29.11
N PRO A 110 0.48 -15.07 -29.89
CA PRO A 110 -0.06 -16.38 -29.50
C PRO A 110 0.63 -17.02 -28.29
N HIS A 111 1.84 -16.59 -27.93
CA HIS A 111 2.64 -17.19 -26.87
C HIS A 111 2.53 -16.44 -25.51
N LEU A 112 1.54 -15.57 -25.38
CA LEU A 112 1.29 -14.88 -24.11
C LEU A 112 0.56 -15.81 -23.15
N ASP A 113 1.24 -16.21 -22.08
CA ASP A 113 0.62 -16.93 -20.97
C ASP A 113 -0.42 -16.03 -20.30
N ARG A 114 -1.68 -16.24 -20.61
CA ARG A 114 -2.84 -15.53 -20.08
C ARG A 114 -3.38 -16.21 -18.82
N ARG A 115 -2.74 -17.25 -18.32
CA ARG A 115 -3.26 -17.93 -17.15
C ARG A 115 -3.47 -16.90 -16.06
N ARG A 116 -4.72 -16.67 -15.71
CA ARG A 116 -5.06 -15.98 -14.46
C ARG A 116 -4.23 -16.64 -13.37
N PRO A 117 -3.54 -15.87 -12.50
CA PRO A 117 -3.01 -16.47 -11.29
C PRO A 117 -4.14 -17.29 -10.68
N PRO A 118 -3.85 -18.48 -10.15
CA PRO A 118 -4.88 -19.26 -9.49
C PRO A 118 -5.62 -18.34 -8.54
N ALA A 119 -6.95 -18.29 -8.67
CA ALA A 119 -7.77 -17.45 -7.82
C ALA A 119 -7.47 -17.85 -6.37
N LEU A 120 -7.14 -16.88 -5.54
CA LEU A 120 -6.94 -17.15 -4.13
C LEU A 120 -8.29 -17.66 -3.57
N PRO A 121 -8.34 -18.88 -2.97
CA PRO A 121 -9.58 -19.37 -2.38
C PRO A 121 -10.11 -18.38 -1.35
N ALA A 122 -11.42 -18.09 -1.39
CA ALA A 122 -12.06 -17.15 -0.47
C ALA A 122 -11.75 -17.48 1.01
N ALA A 123 -11.73 -18.78 1.35
CA ALA A 123 -11.39 -19.25 2.69
C ALA A 123 -10.00 -18.80 3.15
N ARG A 124 -9.01 -18.80 2.24
CA ARG A 124 -7.64 -18.32 2.54
C ARG A 124 -7.52 -16.80 2.59
N ALA A 125 -8.50 -16.08 2.06
CA ALA A 125 -8.49 -14.63 2.02
C ALA A 125 -9.29 -14.00 3.18
N ARG A 126 -10.21 -14.74 3.81
CA ARG A 126 -11.16 -14.21 4.82
C ARG A 126 -10.51 -13.57 6.04
N TRP A 127 -9.30 -13.94 6.38
CA TRP A 127 -8.58 -13.33 7.52
C TRP A 127 -8.42 -11.82 7.38
N ILE A 128 -8.51 -11.26 6.16
CA ILE A 128 -8.40 -9.81 5.95
C ILE A 128 -9.61 -9.05 6.52
N GLU A 129 -10.77 -9.71 6.64
CA GLU A 129 -12.01 -9.10 7.12
C GLU A 129 -11.92 -8.60 8.56
N GLN A 130 -11.14 -9.24 9.42
CA GLN A 130 -10.93 -8.80 10.80
C GLN A 130 -10.29 -7.42 10.92
N PHE A 131 -9.68 -6.91 9.86
CA PHE A 131 -9.04 -5.60 9.80
C PHE A 131 -9.96 -4.51 9.23
N VAL A 132 -11.19 -4.82 8.87
CA VAL A 132 -12.17 -3.81 8.44
C VAL A 132 -12.59 -3.00 9.65
N VAL A 133 -12.37 -1.68 9.61
CA VAL A 133 -12.69 -0.74 10.71
C VAL A 133 -13.84 0.19 10.38
N HIS A 134 -14.19 0.29 9.11
CA HIS A 134 -15.36 1.05 8.64
C HIS A 134 -15.84 0.48 7.31
N GLU A 135 -17.14 0.41 7.14
CA GLU A 135 -17.78 -0.02 5.90
C GLU A 135 -19.14 0.65 5.74
N ASP A 136 -19.38 1.14 4.52
CA ASP A 136 -20.68 1.63 4.06
C ASP A 136 -20.85 1.31 2.56
N ASP A 137 -21.90 1.82 1.90
CA ASP A 137 -22.18 1.56 0.49
C ASP A 137 -21.12 2.08 -0.48
N SER A 138 -20.27 3.01 -0.07
CA SER A 138 -19.32 3.73 -0.91
C SER A 138 -17.88 3.48 -0.55
N LEU A 139 -17.62 3.20 0.72
CA LEU A 139 -16.28 3.06 1.31
C LEU A 139 -16.12 1.74 2.06
N LEU A 140 -14.91 1.24 2.04
CA LEU A 140 -14.39 0.23 2.94
C LEU A 140 -13.03 0.68 3.44
N VAL A 141 -12.80 0.64 4.74
CA VAL A 141 -11.54 1.08 5.36
C VAL A 141 -10.94 -0.06 6.16
N LEU A 142 -9.67 -0.34 5.89
CA LEU A 142 -8.89 -1.33 6.62
C LEU A 142 -7.94 -0.66 7.61
N ASN A 143 -7.76 -1.27 8.78
CA ASN A 143 -6.53 -1.14 9.55
C ASN A 143 -5.50 -2.14 9.00
N LYS A 144 -4.83 -1.80 7.91
CA LYS A 144 -3.91 -2.69 7.20
C LYS A 144 -2.75 -3.13 8.11
N PRO A 145 -2.51 -4.43 8.28
CA PRO A 145 -1.34 -4.88 9.03
C PRO A 145 -0.03 -4.55 8.29
N ALA A 146 1.06 -4.42 9.03
CA ALA A 146 2.39 -4.30 8.46
C ALA A 146 2.78 -5.57 7.69
N GLY A 147 3.69 -5.45 6.73
CA GLY A 147 4.12 -6.58 5.89
C GLY A 147 3.19 -6.88 4.72
N LEU A 148 1.91 -6.49 4.78
CA LEU A 148 0.95 -6.63 3.70
C LEU A 148 1.05 -5.45 2.72
N ALA A 149 1.24 -5.75 1.43
CA ALA A 149 1.18 -4.72 0.39
C ALA A 149 -0.25 -4.22 0.18
N ALA A 150 -0.44 -2.97 -0.24
CA ALA A 150 -1.77 -2.45 -0.57
C ALA A 150 -2.37 -3.15 -1.81
N HIS A 151 -1.54 -3.45 -2.82
CA HIS A 151 -1.92 -4.15 -4.05
C HIS A 151 -0.81 -5.09 -4.50
N ALA A 152 -1.17 -6.08 -5.32
CA ALA A 152 -0.21 -6.97 -5.97
C ALA A 152 0.69 -6.20 -6.94
N GLY A 153 1.94 -6.61 -7.08
CA GLY A 153 2.89 -6.04 -8.02
C GLY A 153 4.34 -6.37 -7.66
N GLY A 154 5.22 -6.29 -8.64
CA GLY A 154 6.62 -6.70 -8.47
C GLY A 154 6.74 -8.19 -8.09
N SER A 155 7.29 -8.46 -6.92
CA SER A 155 7.43 -9.80 -6.34
C SER A 155 6.23 -10.22 -5.46
N VAL A 156 5.23 -9.35 -5.27
CA VAL A 156 4.08 -9.62 -4.40
C VAL A 156 2.91 -10.14 -5.22
N SER A 157 2.48 -11.36 -4.95
CA SER A 157 1.37 -12.02 -5.67
C SER A 157 0.01 -11.45 -5.27
N PHE A 158 -0.19 -11.11 -3.99
CA PHE A 158 -1.46 -10.62 -3.44
C PHE A 158 -1.20 -9.46 -2.48
N GLY A 159 -2.00 -8.41 -2.58
CA GLY A 159 -2.06 -7.33 -1.63
C GLY A 159 -3.43 -7.26 -0.95
N ALA A 160 -3.66 -6.24 -0.13
CA ALA A 160 -4.91 -6.08 0.62
C ALA A 160 -6.16 -6.06 -0.30
N VAL A 161 -6.09 -5.36 -1.44
CA VAL A 161 -7.22 -5.27 -2.36
C VAL A 161 -7.53 -6.61 -3.05
N GLU A 162 -6.51 -7.40 -3.40
CA GLU A 162 -6.72 -8.73 -4.00
C GLU A 162 -7.28 -9.71 -2.97
N LEU A 163 -6.82 -9.66 -1.73
CA LEU A 163 -7.36 -10.45 -0.62
C LEU A 163 -8.83 -10.12 -0.38
N LEU A 164 -9.18 -8.84 -0.25
CA LEU A 164 -10.58 -8.42 -0.06
C LEU A 164 -11.47 -8.86 -1.21
N ARG A 165 -11.03 -8.70 -2.46
CA ARG A 165 -11.78 -9.17 -3.63
C ARG A 165 -11.99 -10.68 -3.63
N ALA A 166 -11.02 -11.45 -3.16
CA ALA A 166 -11.13 -12.89 -3.02
C ALA A 166 -12.08 -13.29 -1.87
N ALA A 167 -12.04 -12.57 -0.74
CA ALA A 167 -12.94 -12.78 0.39
C ALA A 167 -14.39 -12.42 0.05
N ARG A 168 -14.60 -11.42 -0.84
CA ARG A 168 -15.89 -10.82 -1.21
C ARG A 168 -16.20 -11.00 -2.71
N PRO A 169 -16.45 -12.22 -3.19
CA PRO A 169 -16.62 -12.48 -4.64
C PRO A 169 -17.86 -11.81 -5.25
N ARG A 170 -18.85 -11.44 -4.42
CA ARG A 170 -20.06 -10.73 -4.84
C ARG A 170 -19.86 -9.22 -4.94
N GLU A 171 -18.74 -8.68 -4.47
CA GLU A 171 -18.43 -7.26 -4.55
C GLU A 171 -17.79 -6.94 -5.90
N HIS A 172 -18.58 -6.38 -6.82
CA HIS A 172 -18.16 -6.16 -8.21
C HIS A 172 -17.12 -5.05 -8.34
N PHE A 173 -17.13 -4.07 -7.43
CA PHE A 173 -16.22 -2.93 -7.47
C PHE A 173 -15.56 -2.72 -6.10
N LEU A 174 -14.25 -2.90 -6.04
CA LEU A 174 -13.44 -2.60 -4.87
C LEU A 174 -12.07 -2.13 -5.33
N GLN A 175 -11.76 -0.84 -5.11
CA GLN A 175 -10.54 -0.20 -5.60
C GLN A 175 -9.88 0.65 -4.52
N LEU A 176 -8.54 0.68 -4.52
CA LEU A 176 -7.79 1.52 -3.60
C LEU A 176 -7.96 3.01 -3.93
N ALA A 177 -8.35 3.82 -2.94
CA ALA A 177 -8.36 5.27 -3.04
C ALA A 177 -6.94 5.87 -2.89
N HIS A 178 -6.11 5.25 -2.07
CA HIS A 178 -4.70 5.61 -1.87
C HIS A 178 -3.87 4.36 -1.55
N ARG A 179 -2.61 4.55 -1.23
CA ARG A 179 -1.72 3.43 -0.90
C ARG A 179 -0.92 3.73 0.38
N LEU A 180 -0.60 2.64 1.09
CA LEU A 180 0.41 2.59 2.14
C LEU A 180 1.59 1.73 1.68
N ASP A 181 2.76 2.00 2.19
CA ASP A 181 3.92 1.14 1.99
C ASP A 181 3.69 -0.24 2.63
N ARG A 182 4.36 -1.26 2.13
CA ARG A 182 4.22 -2.63 2.65
C ARG A 182 4.50 -2.71 4.16
N ALA A 183 5.55 -2.04 4.63
CA ALA A 183 5.95 -2.05 6.02
C ALA A 183 5.09 -1.15 6.93
N THR A 184 4.34 -0.18 6.36
CA THR A 184 3.47 0.73 7.10
C THR A 184 2.14 0.06 7.41
N SER A 185 1.67 0.16 8.65
CA SER A 185 0.33 -0.29 9.08
C SER A 185 -0.66 0.86 9.16
N GLY A 186 -1.95 0.56 9.36
CA GLY A 186 -3.00 1.54 9.62
C GLY A 186 -3.98 1.75 8.49
N LEU A 187 -4.67 2.87 8.51
CA LEU A 187 -5.84 3.15 7.68
C LEU A 187 -5.55 3.14 6.18
N LEU A 188 -6.23 2.26 5.47
CA LEU A 188 -6.20 2.12 4.02
C LEU A 188 -7.63 2.17 3.48
N VAL A 189 -7.95 3.21 2.70
CA VAL A 189 -9.29 3.45 2.16
C VAL A 189 -9.44 2.81 0.79
N LEU A 190 -10.54 2.08 0.62
CA LEU A 190 -10.99 1.53 -0.65
C LEU A 190 -12.36 2.12 -0.99
N ALA A 191 -12.61 2.32 -2.27
CA ALA A 191 -13.92 2.70 -2.79
C ALA A 191 -14.67 1.45 -3.26
N ARG A 192 -15.99 1.41 -3.00
CA ARG A 192 -16.91 0.35 -3.42
C ARG A 192 -17.71 0.75 -4.67
N LYS A 193 -17.59 2.00 -5.12
CA LYS A 193 -18.24 2.54 -6.32
C LYS A 193 -17.25 3.39 -7.13
N ALA A 194 -17.39 3.41 -8.45
CA ALA A 194 -16.50 4.19 -9.32
C ALA A 194 -16.57 5.69 -9.06
N ARG A 195 -17.78 6.25 -8.83
CA ARG A 195 -17.96 7.66 -8.46
C ARG A 195 -17.28 8.03 -7.15
N ALA A 196 -17.35 7.15 -6.13
CA ALA A 196 -16.68 7.34 -4.85
C ALA A 196 -15.15 7.33 -5.04
N LEU A 197 -14.62 6.43 -5.88
CA LEU A 197 -13.20 6.40 -6.22
C LEU A 197 -12.73 7.71 -6.85
N SER A 198 -13.49 8.25 -7.80
CA SER A 198 -13.14 9.51 -8.49
C SER A 198 -13.09 10.68 -7.51
N ALA A 199 -14.11 10.82 -6.64
CA ALA A 199 -14.16 11.85 -5.60
C ALA A 199 -13.01 11.71 -4.60
N LEU A 200 -12.72 10.51 -4.13
CA LEU A 200 -11.58 10.26 -3.23
C LEU A 200 -10.24 10.58 -3.90
N HIS A 201 -10.04 10.15 -5.15
CA HIS A 201 -8.81 10.48 -5.89
C HIS A 201 -8.63 11.99 -6.06
N GLN A 202 -9.73 12.73 -6.25
CA GLN A 202 -9.70 14.19 -6.29
C GLN A 202 -9.29 14.75 -4.94
N ALA A 203 -9.97 14.37 -3.85
CA ALA A 203 -9.68 14.83 -2.49
C ALA A 203 -8.22 14.54 -2.06
N PHE A 204 -7.68 13.34 -2.39
CA PHE A 204 -6.28 13.03 -2.13
C PHE A 204 -5.31 13.87 -2.96
N ARG A 205 -5.65 14.19 -4.21
CA ARG A 205 -4.83 14.99 -5.12
C ARG A 205 -4.78 16.46 -4.71
N GLU A 206 -5.91 16.98 -4.24
CA GLU A 206 -6.09 18.35 -3.76
C GLU A 206 -5.66 18.55 -2.31
N ASN A 207 -5.14 17.46 -1.66
CA ASN A 207 -4.71 17.43 -0.27
C ASN A 207 -5.81 17.79 0.74
N GLU A 208 -7.07 17.54 0.41
CA GLU A 208 -8.21 17.73 1.30
C GLU A 208 -8.34 16.63 2.37
N VAL A 209 -7.60 15.53 2.20
CA VAL A 209 -7.55 14.44 3.17
C VAL A 209 -6.44 14.69 4.18
N GLU A 210 -6.81 14.94 5.43
CA GLU A 210 -5.86 15.03 6.52
C GLU A 210 -5.42 13.63 6.96
N LYS A 211 -4.11 13.45 7.10
CA LYS A 211 -3.48 12.17 7.45
C LYS A 211 -2.59 12.36 8.65
N THR A 212 -2.81 11.59 9.70
CA THR A 212 -1.94 11.58 10.87
C THR A 212 -1.37 10.19 11.08
N TYR A 213 -0.04 10.13 11.12
CA TYR A 213 0.71 8.91 11.39
C TYR A 213 1.35 8.98 12.78
N ALA A 214 1.31 7.89 13.52
CA ALA A 214 2.20 7.70 14.65
C ALA A 214 3.54 7.15 14.15
N ALA A 215 4.64 7.77 14.55
CA ALA A 215 5.98 7.36 14.21
C ALA A 215 6.90 7.47 15.43
N LEU A 216 7.75 6.47 15.66
CA LEU A 216 8.84 6.54 16.61
C LEU A 216 10.11 6.92 15.84
N LEU A 217 10.66 8.07 16.13
CA LEU A 217 11.88 8.60 15.50
C LEU A 217 13.09 8.36 16.41
N ALA A 218 14.25 8.09 15.83
CA ALA A 218 15.47 7.95 16.57
C ALA A 218 16.00 9.31 17.07
N GLY A 219 16.58 9.29 18.26
CA GLY A 219 17.18 10.43 18.92
C GLY A 219 16.19 11.32 19.70
N SER A 220 16.75 12.13 20.55
CA SER A 220 16.02 13.13 21.32
C SER A 220 15.61 14.30 20.42
N TRP A 221 14.36 14.70 20.51
CA TRP A 221 13.81 15.80 19.72
C TRP A 221 13.85 17.11 20.50
N CYS A 222 14.56 18.07 19.98
CA CYS A 222 14.63 19.41 20.57
C CYS A 222 13.63 20.36 19.92
N GLY A 223 12.86 21.06 20.74
CA GLY A 223 11.87 22.03 20.30
C GLY A 223 10.48 21.44 20.00
N GLY A 224 9.63 22.27 19.42
CA GLY A 224 8.24 21.93 19.10
C GLY A 224 8.03 21.26 17.75
N GLU A 225 6.89 21.59 17.12
CA GLU A 225 6.57 21.10 15.78
C GLU A 225 7.61 21.57 14.73
N ARG A 226 8.04 20.67 13.86
CA ARG A 226 8.95 20.97 12.74
C ARG A 226 8.28 20.67 11.41
N LYS A 227 8.27 21.64 10.51
CA LYS A 227 7.87 21.49 9.12
C LYS A 227 9.11 21.14 8.28
N VAL A 228 9.06 20.02 7.56
CA VAL A 228 10.08 19.59 6.59
C VAL A 228 9.51 19.78 5.20
N ASP A 229 10.12 20.66 4.42
CA ASP A 229 9.69 21.01 3.06
C ASP A 229 10.85 20.71 2.11
N LEU A 230 11.00 19.48 1.71
CA LEU A 230 12.11 18.98 0.90
C LEU A 230 11.56 18.15 -0.26
N PRO A 231 11.89 18.48 -1.53
CA PRO A 231 11.41 17.73 -2.68
C PRO A 231 11.96 16.30 -2.69
N LEU A 232 11.19 15.39 -3.29
CA LEU A 232 11.48 13.96 -3.32
C LEU A 232 11.54 13.42 -4.76
N ASP A 233 12.64 12.75 -5.11
CA ASP A 233 12.85 12.09 -6.39
C ASP A 233 12.75 10.56 -6.27
N ARG A 234 11.80 9.95 -7.01
CA ARG A 234 11.57 8.51 -7.07
C ARG A 234 12.43 7.77 -8.07
N SER A 235 13.09 8.48 -8.98
CA SER A 235 13.89 7.87 -10.05
C SER A 235 15.23 7.32 -9.54
N PHE A 236 15.65 7.76 -8.36
CA PHE A 236 16.93 7.39 -7.77
C PHE A 236 17.04 5.90 -7.45
N ARG A 237 18.18 5.28 -7.80
CA ARG A 237 18.54 3.92 -7.45
C ARG A 237 19.86 3.90 -6.71
N SER A 238 19.94 3.15 -5.62
CA SER A 238 21.18 2.92 -4.87
C SER A 238 21.29 1.43 -4.57
N GLY A 239 22.42 0.81 -4.90
CA GLY A 239 22.63 -0.62 -4.68
C GLY A 239 21.60 -1.53 -5.37
N GLY A 240 21.10 -1.13 -6.57
CA GLY A 240 20.07 -1.91 -7.29
C GLY A 240 18.62 -1.69 -6.81
N GLU A 241 18.41 -1.09 -5.64
CA GLU A 241 17.09 -0.81 -5.08
C GLU A 241 16.60 0.60 -5.45
N ARG A 242 15.29 0.72 -5.63
CA ARG A 242 14.64 2.03 -5.76
C ARG A 242 14.56 2.69 -4.40
N ARG A 243 15.27 3.81 -4.24
CA ARG A 243 15.16 4.69 -3.08
C ARG A 243 14.57 6.04 -3.51
N VAL A 244 14.13 6.80 -2.52
CA VAL A 244 13.75 8.20 -2.72
C VAL A 244 14.93 9.06 -2.28
N ARG A 245 15.37 9.96 -3.15
CA ARG A 245 16.38 10.98 -2.85
C ARG A 245 15.69 12.25 -2.41
N VAL A 246 16.22 12.85 -1.35
CA VAL A 246 15.75 14.14 -0.81
C VAL A 246 16.54 15.27 -1.44
N GLY A 247 15.91 16.42 -1.64
CA GLY A 247 16.54 17.64 -2.18
C GLY A 247 16.33 17.86 -3.69
N SER A 248 15.65 16.93 -4.37
CA SER A 248 15.29 17.08 -5.79
C SER A 248 13.98 16.35 -6.10
N GLY A 249 13.34 16.66 -7.21
CA GLY A 249 12.14 15.98 -7.71
C GLY A 249 10.84 16.73 -7.40
N GLN A 250 9.83 16.04 -6.92
CA GLN A 250 8.51 16.61 -6.70
C GLN A 250 8.40 17.25 -5.31
N PRO A 251 7.72 18.41 -5.17
CA PRO A 251 7.46 19.04 -3.87
C PRO A 251 6.83 18.06 -2.88
N ALA A 252 7.36 18.07 -1.68
CA ALA A 252 6.86 17.23 -0.59
C ALA A 252 7.03 17.95 0.75
N THR A 253 5.97 17.93 1.57
CA THR A 253 5.94 18.61 2.86
C THR A 253 5.39 17.69 3.92
N THR A 254 6.09 17.56 5.05
CA THR A 254 5.65 16.82 6.24
C THR A 254 5.82 17.67 7.48
N ARG A 255 4.82 17.70 8.36
CA ARG A 255 4.95 18.27 9.71
C ARG A 255 5.16 17.13 10.69
N PHE A 256 6.10 17.31 11.62
CA PHE A 256 6.38 16.40 12.73
C PHE A 256 6.06 17.13 14.03
N ARG A 257 5.12 16.58 14.80
CA ARG A 257 4.72 17.11 16.11
C ARG A 257 5.13 16.11 17.18
N PRO A 258 6.08 16.45 18.07
CA PRO A 258 6.51 15.55 19.14
C PRO A 258 5.40 15.40 20.19
N HIS A 259 5.30 14.20 20.77
CA HIS A 259 4.38 13.89 21.86
C HIS A 259 5.10 13.46 23.11
N ARG A 260 6.05 12.52 22.97
CA ARG A 260 6.82 12.00 24.10
C ARG A 260 8.25 11.71 23.65
N GLY A 261 9.20 12.23 24.40
CA GLY A 261 10.63 12.01 24.18
C GLY A 261 11.21 11.07 25.21
N TRP A 262 12.23 10.34 24.77
CA TRP A 262 13.18 9.58 25.56
C TRP A 262 14.59 9.95 25.06
N ASP A 263 15.62 9.56 25.77
CA ASP A 263 17.01 9.90 25.40
C ASP A 263 17.39 9.51 23.98
N GLU A 264 16.94 8.34 23.53
CA GLU A 264 17.32 7.78 22.24
C GLU A 264 16.17 7.70 21.20
N ALA A 265 14.96 8.11 21.57
CA ALA A 265 13.80 8.04 20.68
C ALA A 265 12.74 9.09 21.02
N THR A 266 11.94 9.47 20.04
CA THR A 266 10.82 10.40 20.21
C THR A 266 9.60 9.92 19.46
N LEU A 267 8.47 9.77 20.16
CA LEU A 267 7.16 9.51 19.56
C LEU A 267 6.60 10.80 18.98
N VAL A 268 6.26 10.78 17.70
CA VAL A 268 5.72 11.94 17.00
C VAL A 268 4.43 11.64 16.25
N SER A 269 3.59 12.63 16.03
CA SER A 269 2.64 12.65 14.93
C SER A 269 3.33 13.19 13.69
N ALA A 270 3.37 12.41 12.63
CA ALA A 270 3.78 12.84 11.31
C ALA A 270 2.54 13.14 10.46
N LEU A 271 2.45 14.37 9.96
CA LEU A 271 1.32 14.89 9.16
C LEU A 271 1.84 15.20 7.74
N PRO A 272 1.77 14.26 6.80
CA PRO A 272 2.18 14.52 5.42
C PRO A 272 1.12 15.36 4.70
N LEU A 273 1.48 16.58 4.30
CA LEU A 273 0.62 17.47 3.51
C LEU A 273 0.54 17.03 2.05
N THR A 274 1.53 16.30 1.57
CA THR A 274 1.57 15.66 0.25
C THR A 274 1.60 14.13 0.42
N GLY A 275 1.57 13.35 -0.69
CA GLY A 275 1.51 11.89 -0.63
C GLY A 275 2.60 11.21 -1.48
N ARG A 276 3.89 11.56 -1.30
CA ARG A 276 4.99 10.96 -2.05
C ARG A 276 5.42 9.61 -1.47
N THR A 277 5.98 8.77 -2.32
CA THR A 277 6.51 7.45 -1.90
C THR A 277 7.54 7.62 -0.79
N HIS A 278 7.43 6.85 0.30
CA HIS A 278 8.31 6.87 1.47
C HIS A 278 8.50 8.26 2.10
N GLN A 279 7.60 9.22 1.88
CA GLN A 279 7.78 10.62 2.22
C GLN A 279 8.18 10.83 3.69
N ILE A 280 7.37 10.32 4.63
CA ILE A 280 7.65 10.47 6.07
C ILE A 280 9.02 9.87 6.42
N ARG A 281 9.33 8.69 5.90
CA ARG A 281 10.57 7.96 6.15
C ARG A 281 11.79 8.73 5.65
N ALA A 282 11.73 9.23 4.42
CA ALA A 282 12.81 10.01 3.80
C ALA A 282 13.00 11.38 4.49
N HIS A 283 11.92 12.09 4.82
CA HIS A 283 11.97 13.36 5.52
C HIS A 283 12.52 13.22 6.95
N ALA A 284 12.08 12.21 7.69
CA ALA A 284 12.57 11.93 9.04
C ALA A 284 14.09 11.65 9.03
N ALA A 285 14.55 10.82 8.09
CA ALA A 285 15.99 10.55 7.93
C ALA A 285 16.79 11.79 7.50
N ALA A 286 16.24 12.64 6.62
CA ALA A 286 16.92 13.85 6.14
C ALA A 286 17.16 14.89 7.24
N ILE A 287 16.32 14.89 8.29
CA ILE A 287 16.48 15.79 9.45
C ILE A 287 17.25 15.14 10.61
N GLY A 288 17.89 13.98 10.38
CA GLY A 288 18.70 13.30 11.37
C GLY A 288 17.94 12.42 12.36
N HIS A 289 16.60 12.28 12.21
CA HIS A 289 15.74 11.48 13.09
C HIS A 289 15.03 10.37 12.30
N PRO A 290 15.73 9.35 11.78
CA PRO A 290 15.10 8.30 10.99
C PRO A 290 14.05 7.54 11.80
N VAL A 291 13.04 7.00 11.10
CA VAL A 291 11.99 6.19 11.72
C VAL A 291 12.60 4.89 12.25
N MET A 292 12.27 4.53 13.47
CA MET A 292 12.75 3.31 14.11
C MET A 292 12.26 2.06 13.36
N GLY A 293 13.15 1.07 13.21
CA GLY A 293 12.87 -0.16 12.46
C GLY A 293 12.80 0.02 10.94
N ASP A 294 13.29 1.16 10.40
CA ASP A 294 13.36 1.41 8.97
C ASP A 294 14.60 0.75 8.36
N ASP A 295 14.40 -0.29 7.56
CA ASP A 295 15.45 -1.05 6.85
C ASP A 295 16.18 -0.27 5.76
N ARG A 296 15.57 0.81 5.24
CA ARG A 296 16.07 1.57 4.09
C ARG A 296 16.69 2.90 4.46
N TYR A 297 16.06 3.62 5.38
CA TYR A 297 16.46 4.98 5.76
C TYR A 297 16.99 5.04 7.19
N GLY A 298 16.77 4.00 7.99
CA GLY A 298 17.10 3.94 9.42
C GLY A 298 18.14 2.89 9.80
N ARG A 299 19.09 2.55 8.93
CA ARG A 299 20.13 1.53 9.26
C ARG A 299 20.92 1.85 10.52
N SER A 300 21.13 3.12 10.84
CA SER A 300 21.78 3.58 12.07
C SER A 300 20.97 3.26 13.32
N THR A 301 19.67 2.95 13.21
CA THR A 301 18.78 2.65 14.34
C THR A 301 18.64 1.17 14.63
N THR A 302 19.32 0.29 13.90
CA THR A 302 19.13 -1.17 13.98
C THR A 302 19.47 -1.71 15.39
N ALA A 303 20.56 -1.25 16.00
CA ALA A 303 20.95 -1.66 17.34
C ALA A 303 19.91 -1.25 18.38
N LEU A 304 19.44 -0.01 18.35
CA LEU A 304 18.40 0.51 19.25
C LEU A 304 17.06 -0.21 19.02
N ALA A 305 16.66 -0.42 17.77
CA ALA A 305 15.46 -1.18 17.43
C ALA A 305 15.51 -2.61 18.01
N SER A 306 16.68 -3.27 17.92
CA SER A 306 16.88 -4.60 18.50
C SER A 306 16.78 -4.59 20.03
N ARG A 307 17.35 -3.60 20.71
CA ARG A 307 17.24 -3.44 22.18
C ARG A 307 15.79 -3.24 22.63
N LEU A 308 14.99 -2.52 21.84
CA LEU A 308 13.56 -2.29 22.07
C LEU A 308 12.69 -3.44 21.56
N ALA A 309 13.28 -4.57 21.13
CA ALA A 309 12.59 -5.70 20.51
C ALA A 309 11.67 -5.31 19.34
N LEU A 310 11.94 -4.18 18.69
CA LEU A 310 11.16 -3.66 17.58
C LEU A 310 11.52 -4.41 16.29
N ARG A 311 10.61 -5.26 15.82
CA ARG A 311 10.82 -6.16 14.66
C ARG A 311 10.32 -5.59 13.34
N ARG A 312 9.77 -4.36 13.33
CA ARG A 312 9.16 -3.73 12.16
C ARG A 312 9.32 -2.22 12.17
N LEU A 313 9.03 -1.61 11.04
CA LEU A 313 8.91 -0.15 10.92
C LEU A 313 7.86 0.40 11.90
N PHE A 314 8.26 1.32 12.79
CA PHE A 314 7.33 2.04 13.65
C PHE A 314 6.70 3.21 12.91
N LEU A 315 5.85 2.90 11.97
CA LEU A 315 5.05 3.89 11.23
C LEU A 315 3.64 3.35 11.04
N HIS A 316 2.67 4.07 11.57
CA HIS A 316 1.27 3.64 11.58
C HIS A 316 0.35 4.79 11.16
N ALA A 317 -0.45 4.60 10.11
CA ALA A 317 -1.49 5.54 9.65
C ALA A 317 -2.66 5.53 10.65
N ARG A 318 -2.55 6.35 11.70
CA ARG A 318 -3.42 6.32 12.88
C ARG A 318 -4.77 6.98 12.64
N GLU A 319 -4.80 8.11 11.91
CA GLU A 319 -6.02 8.88 11.72
C GLU A 319 -6.12 9.43 10.30
N LEU A 320 -7.32 9.38 9.76
CA LEU A 320 -7.71 10.03 8.51
C LEU A 320 -8.95 10.88 8.76
N ARG A 321 -8.93 12.13 8.27
CA ARG A 321 -10.10 12.98 8.19
C ARG A 321 -10.36 13.33 6.74
N LEU A 322 -11.55 13.05 6.27
CA LEU A 322 -11.98 13.30 4.90
C LEU A 322 -13.48 13.62 4.84
N ARG A 323 -13.92 14.14 3.71
CA ARG A 323 -15.35 14.20 3.41
C ARG A 323 -15.79 12.90 2.78
N HIS A 324 -16.93 12.37 3.23
CA HIS A 324 -17.53 11.18 2.61
C HIS A 324 -17.88 11.49 1.15
N PRO A 325 -17.49 10.63 0.16
CA PRO A 325 -17.55 10.96 -1.25
C PRO A 325 -18.96 11.15 -1.83
N GLU A 326 -19.99 10.66 -1.14
CA GLU A 326 -21.38 10.81 -1.59
C GLU A 326 -22.19 11.76 -0.70
N SER A 327 -22.07 11.64 0.64
CA SER A 327 -22.87 12.46 1.56
C SER A 327 -22.20 13.78 1.96
N ALA A 328 -20.95 14.01 1.56
CA ALA A 328 -20.11 15.16 1.94
C ALA A 328 -19.91 15.35 3.46
N ARG A 329 -20.41 14.47 4.31
CA ARG A 329 -20.24 14.51 5.77
C ARG A 329 -18.75 14.34 6.12
N LYS A 330 -18.31 15.04 7.15
CA LYS A 330 -16.95 14.85 7.69
C LYS A 330 -16.85 13.48 8.34
N LEU A 331 -15.90 12.68 7.89
CA LEU A 331 -15.52 11.40 8.49
C LEU A 331 -14.19 11.57 9.21
N GLN A 332 -14.12 11.09 10.44
CA GLN A 332 -12.89 10.93 11.21
C GLN A 332 -12.72 9.45 11.52
N LEU A 333 -11.75 8.82 10.86
CA LEU A 333 -11.43 7.41 10.98
C LEU A 333 -10.18 7.27 11.85
N ARG A 334 -10.18 6.30 12.75
CA ARG A 334 -9.04 6.01 13.62
C ARG A 334 -8.73 4.53 13.63
N ALA A 335 -7.45 4.18 13.58
CA ALA A 335 -6.94 2.85 13.82
C ALA A 335 -6.14 2.85 15.13
N PRO A 336 -6.41 1.91 16.04
CA PRO A 336 -5.59 1.75 17.24
C PRO A 336 -4.16 1.40 16.86
N LEU A 337 -3.21 1.80 17.68
CA LEU A 337 -1.82 1.37 17.54
C LEU A 337 -1.78 -0.15 17.75
N PRO A 338 -1.13 -0.92 16.85
CA PRO A 338 -0.98 -2.35 17.05
C PRO A 338 -0.20 -2.68 18.33
N ASP A 339 -0.54 -3.79 18.99
CA ASP A 339 0.06 -4.20 20.29
C ASP A 339 1.59 -4.26 20.22
N GLU A 340 2.15 -4.68 19.09
CA GLU A 340 3.59 -4.73 18.83
C GLU A 340 4.27 -3.36 18.74
N LEU A 341 3.52 -2.26 18.77
CA LEU A 341 3.99 -0.88 18.78
C LEU A 341 3.55 -0.11 20.04
N GLN A 342 2.87 -0.74 20.97
CA GLN A 342 2.52 -0.18 22.28
C GLN A 342 3.64 -0.41 23.28
#